data_dcb791a2445953532667b67dd767b8de
#
_entry.id   dcb791a2445953532667b67dd767b8de
#
_cell.length_a   1.000
_cell.length_b   1.000
_cell.length_c   1.000
_cell.angle_alpha   90.00
_cell.angle_beta   90.00
_cell.angle_gamma   90.00
#
_symmetry.space_group_name_H-M   'P 1'
#
loop_
_entity.id
_entity.type
_entity.pdbx_description
1 polymer ?
#
loop_
_entity_poly.entity_id
_entity_poly.type
_entity_poly.pdbx_seq_one_letter_code
_entity_poly.pdbx_strand_id
1 'polypeptide(L)'
;MDQTLDATGSIGALPGTGHSRSPLKAREQWLFDLVATEPDLTLAEIRARLRVEKKLKVGTTSVWRFYNCHETTFKKTLHAAEQDRPDVAAARAARKAEQASLKAPRLVFIDETSVTTKMVRHYGRCPVGERLVAKVPHGHWKTMTFIAGLRIDGMTAPYVIDGSMDGPSFLAYVEQVLAPTLHDGDIVFMDNLRTHKVDGVAAAIKAAGASVRYLPAYSPDLNPIEMVFVKLKAALRKDAARTVEALWKLIGKLIKTIAPDECANYFRHAGYKA
;
A
#
# COMPACT_ATOMS: atom_id res chain seq x y z
N MET A 1 -49.38 30.93 16.72
CA MET A 1 -47.99 30.82 16.25
C MET A 1 -47.49 32.22 15.95
N ASP A 2 -46.79 32.80 16.89
CA ASP A 2 -46.24 34.14 16.76
C ASP A 2 -44.93 34.07 15.99
N GLN A 3 -44.95 34.48 14.72
CA GLN A 3 -43.70 34.63 13.94
C GLN A 3 -43.14 36.02 14.26
N THR A 4 -42.17 36.05 15.11
CA THR A 4 -41.38 37.28 15.39
C THR A 4 -40.52 37.60 14.16
N LEU A 5 -40.91 38.65 13.43
CA LEU A 5 -40.08 39.32 12.43
C LEU A 5 -38.88 39.96 13.12
N ASP A 6 -37.66 39.76 12.59
CA ASP A 6 -36.49 40.46 13.04
C ASP A 6 -36.50 41.97 12.64
N ALA A 7 -35.54 42.75 13.12
CA ALA A 7 -35.44 44.18 12.84
C ALA A 7 -35.24 44.51 11.34
N THR A 8 -35.07 43.51 10.48
CA THR A 8 -34.89 43.65 9.02
C THR A 8 -36.13 43.20 8.25
N GLY A 9 -37.19 42.73 8.94
CA GLY A 9 -38.41 42.20 8.32
C GLY A 9 -38.25 40.84 7.68
N SER A 10 -37.19 40.08 7.96
CA SER A 10 -36.91 38.75 7.46
C SER A 10 -37.30 37.68 8.49
N ILE A 11 -37.88 36.59 8.02
CA ILE A 11 -38.11 35.38 8.82
C ILE A 11 -36.95 34.40 8.74
N GLY A 12 -35.85 34.76 8.09
CA GLY A 12 -34.62 33.99 8.04
C GLY A 12 -33.91 33.99 9.39
N ALA A 13 -33.33 32.84 9.76
CA ALA A 13 -32.48 32.76 10.96
C ALA A 13 -31.36 33.82 10.87
N LEU A 14 -31.29 34.70 11.86
CA LEU A 14 -30.17 35.64 11.98
C LEU A 14 -28.84 34.89 11.93
N PRO A 15 -27.82 35.38 11.18
CA PRO A 15 -26.52 34.76 11.21
C PRO A 15 -26.03 34.79 12.66
N GLY A 16 -25.77 33.57 13.19
CA GLY A 16 -25.40 33.40 14.59
C GLY A 16 -24.18 34.26 14.91
N THR A 17 -24.35 35.27 15.76
CA THR A 17 -23.29 36.20 16.24
C THR A 17 -22.27 35.53 17.18
N GLY A 18 -22.32 34.22 17.29
CA GLY A 18 -21.44 33.43 18.14
C GLY A 18 -20.43 32.62 17.36
N HIS A 19 -19.33 33.20 16.98
CA HIS A 19 -18.10 32.40 16.83
C HIS A 19 -17.72 31.92 18.25
N SER A 20 -18.38 30.88 18.72
CA SER A 20 -17.94 30.16 19.92
C SER A 20 -16.49 29.73 19.68
N ARG A 21 -15.56 30.47 20.25
CA ARG A 21 -14.13 30.12 20.16
C ARG A 21 -14.01 28.71 20.72
N SER A 22 -13.56 27.78 19.89
CA SER A 22 -13.36 26.39 20.31
C SER A 22 -12.57 26.37 21.62
N PRO A 23 -13.03 25.71 22.68
CA PRO A 23 -12.31 25.64 23.94
C PRO A 23 -10.91 25.00 23.79
N LEU A 24 -10.66 24.34 22.66
CA LEU A 24 -9.36 23.77 22.29
C LEU A 24 -8.35 24.83 21.87
N LYS A 25 -8.80 26.01 21.39
CA LYS A 25 -7.90 27.09 20.98
C LYS A 25 -6.98 27.55 22.13
N ALA A 26 -7.51 27.61 23.36
CA ALA A 26 -6.72 27.93 24.54
C ALA A 26 -5.73 26.81 24.98
N ARG A 27 -5.76 25.68 24.30
CA ARG A 27 -4.90 24.49 24.57
C ARG A 27 -4.13 24.06 23.33
N GLU A 28 -4.07 24.92 22.32
CA GLU A 28 -3.48 24.63 21.01
C GLU A 28 -2.04 24.12 21.13
N GLN A 29 -1.16 24.88 21.80
CA GLN A 29 0.23 24.48 21.97
C GLN A 29 0.36 23.12 22.69
N TRP A 30 -0.39 22.93 23.76
CA TRP A 30 -0.37 21.64 24.47
C TRP A 30 -0.83 20.47 23.62
N LEU A 31 -1.83 20.66 22.74
CA LEU A 31 -2.29 19.62 21.81
C LEU A 31 -1.23 19.26 20.79
N PHE A 32 -0.49 20.22 20.28
CA PHE A 32 0.62 19.95 19.37
C PHE A 32 1.81 19.29 20.08
N ASP A 33 2.17 19.73 21.25
CA ASP A 33 3.23 19.12 22.05
C ASP A 33 2.90 17.65 22.40
N LEU A 34 1.63 17.39 22.72
CA LEU A 34 1.16 16.06 23.01
C LEU A 34 1.36 15.11 21.82
N VAL A 35 0.93 15.49 20.61
CA VAL A 35 1.08 14.63 19.42
C VAL A 35 2.51 14.63 18.87
N ALA A 36 3.31 15.63 19.17
CA ALA A 36 4.73 15.63 18.86
C ALA A 36 5.49 14.59 19.72
N THR A 37 5.07 14.43 20.97
CA THR A 37 5.68 13.46 21.91
C THR A 37 5.12 12.05 21.72
N GLU A 38 3.81 11.94 21.50
CA GLU A 38 3.09 10.66 21.32
C GLU A 38 2.28 10.72 20.01
N PRO A 39 2.91 10.54 18.83
CA PRO A 39 2.27 10.80 17.54
C PRO A 39 1.21 9.78 17.11
N ASP A 40 1.09 8.66 17.79
CA ASP A 40 0.15 7.58 17.51
C ASP A 40 -1.10 7.57 18.41
N LEU A 41 -1.28 8.59 19.24
CA LEU A 41 -2.48 8.75 20.04
C LEU A 41 -3.75 8.82 19.17
N THR A 42 -4.73 8.02 19.53
CA THR A 42 -6.06 8.11 18.94
C THR A 42 -6.82 9.35 19.45
N LEU A 43 -7.82 9.80 18.69
CA LEU A 43 -8.68 10.91 19.12
C LEU A 43 -9.37 10.65 20.47
N ALA A 44 -9.64 9.39 20.79
CA ALA A 44 -10.24 9.00 22.07
C ALA A 44 -9.26 9.18 23.23
N GLU A 45 -8.00 8.82 23.03
CA GLU A 45 -6.93 8.99 24.02
C GLU A 45 -6.62 10.46 24.25
N ILE A 46 -6.51 11.27 23.18
CA ILE A 46 -6.33 12.73 23.28
C ILE A 46 -7.48 13.35 24.07
N ARG A 47 -8.73 12.94 23.81
CA ARG A 47 -9.89 13.38 24.59
C ARG A 47 -9.80 12.99 26.05
N ALA A 48 -9.32 11.79 26.36
CA ALA A 48 -9.13 11.34 27.74
C ALA A 48 -8.07 12.18 28.45
N ARG A 49 -6.93 12.45 27.80
CA ARG A 49 -5.86 13.33 28.32
C ARG A 49 -6.38 14.75 28.57
N LEU A 50 -7.13 15.34 27.64
CA LEU A 50 -7.77 16.66 27.82
C LEU A 50 -8.66 16.69 29.07
N ARG A 51 -9.44 15.63 29.30
CA ARG A 51 -10.31 15.52 30.48
C ARG A 51 -9.51 15.44 31.78
N VAL A 52 -8.45 14.64 31.81
CA VAL A 52 -7.66 14.40 33.02
C VAL A 52 -6.72 15.58 33.31
N GLU A 53 -5.92 15.97 32.33
CA GLU A 53 -4.80 16.92 32.55
C GLU A 53 -5.24 18.38 32.43
N LYS A 54 -6.22 18.67 31.57
CA LYS A 54 -6.68 20.05 31.34
C LYS A 54 -8.08 20.32 31.90
N LYS A 55 -8.70 19.36 32.57
CA LYS A 55 -10.08 19.43 33.11
C LYS A 55 -11.10 19.84 32.04
N LEU A 56 -10.82 19.55 30.77
CA LEU A 56 -11.63 19.95 29.63
C LEU A 56 -12.40 18.77 29.05
N LYS A 57 -13.75 18.86 29.06
CA LYS A 57 -14.64 17.84 28.50
C LYS A 57 -15.07 18.26 27.10
N VAL A 58 -14.60 17.56 26.08
CA VAL A 58 -14.92 17.79 24.65
C VAL A 58 -15.34 16.49 23.96
N GLY A 59 -16.04 16.62 22.82
CA GLY A 59 -16.36 15.50 21.96
C GLY A 59 -15.17 15.10 21.06
N THR A 60 -15.11 13.85 20.63
CA THR A 60 -14.10 13.35 19.71
C THR A 60 -14.10 14.13 18.38
N THR A 61 -15.29 14.50 17.89
CA THR A 61 -15.45 15.34 16.68
C THR A 61 -14.80 16.72 16.83
N SER A 62 -14.83 17.32 18.04
CA SER A 62 -14.19 18.61 18.29
C SER A 62 -12.67 18.50 18.22
N VAL A 63 -12.09 17.41 18.75
CA VAL A 63 -10.66 17.10 18.65
C VAL A 63 -10.28 16.88 17.19
N TRP A 64 -11.08 16.09 16.45
CA TRP A 64 -10.87 15.87 15.03
C TRP A 64 -10.89 17.18 14.23
N ARG A 65 -11.92 18.03 14.42
CA ARG A 65 -12.02 19.33 13.76
C ARG A 65 -10.83 20.23 14.05
N PHE A 66 -10.35 20.22 15.29
CA PHE A 66 -9.16 20.98 15.67
C PHE A 66 -7.96 20.59 14.80
N TYR A 67 -7.58 19.32 14.78
CA TYR A 67 -6.44 18.85 13.99
C TYR A 67 -6.65 19.03 12.49
N ASN A 68 -7.87 18.80 12.00
CA ASN A 68 -8.19 18.99 10.58
C ASN A 68 -8.05 20.46 10.14
N CYS A 69 -8.48 21.42 10.96
CA CYS A 69 -8.29 22.85 10.68
C CYS A 69 -6.81 23.27 10.70
N HIS A 70 -5.96 22.51 11.36
CA HIS A 70 -4.50 22.72 11.40
C HIS A 70 -3.75 21.76 10.46
N GLU A 71 -4.42 21.23 9.44
CA GLU A 71 -3.86 20.33 8.40
C GLU A 71 -3.11 19.11 8.94
N THR A 72 -3.44 18.70 10.18
CA THR A 72 -2.82 17.55 10.84
C THR A 72 -3.65 16.30 10.57
N THR A 73 -3.02 15.27 10.02
CA THR A 73 -3.68 14.01 9.65
C THR A 73 -3.17 12.84 10.50
N PHE A 74 -4.05 11.84 10.74
CA PHE A 74 -3.67 10.60 11.40
C PHE A 74 -3.30 9.54 10.36
N LYS A 75 -2.04 9.58 9.92
CA LYS A 75 -1.46 8.62 8.96
C LYS A 75 -0.06 8.24 9.44
N LYS A 76 0.21 6.94 9.47
CA LYS A 76 1.52 6.40 9.84
C LYS A 76 2.00 5.45 8.74
N THR A 77 3.19 5.69 8.25
CA THR A 77 3.89 4.74 7.38
C THR A 77 4.85 3.94 8.25
N LEU A 78 4.73 2.61 8.20
CA LEU A 78 5.64 1.72 8.92
C LEU A 78 6.70 1.23 7.94
N HIS A 79 7.94 1.41 8.32
CA HIS A 79 9.11 0.85 7.63
C HIS A 79 9.75 -0.21 8.53
N ALA A 80 10.47 -1.15 7.91
CA ALA A 80 11.28 -2.08 8.66
C ALA A 80 12.39 -1.30 9.40
N ALA A 81 12.58 -1.57 10.70
CA ALA A 81 13.62 -0.90 11.49
C ALA A 81 15.04 -1.15 10.93
N GLU A 82 15.20 -2.26 10.21
CA GLU A 82 16.43 -2.62 9.52
C GLU A 82 16.83 -1.63 8.41
N GLN A 83 15.89 -0.78 7.94
CA GLN A 83 16.22 0.29 6.98
C GLN A 83 17.19 1.34 7.57
N ASP A 84 17.24 1.47 8.89
CA ASP A 84 18.11 2.40 9.59
C ASP A 84 19.54 1.83 9.80
N ARG A 85 19.77 0.57 9.47
CA ARG A 85 21.12 -0.01 9.48
C ARG A 85 22.00 0.73 8.49
N PRO A 86 23.25 1.11 8.86
CA PRO A 86 24.13 1.93 8.03
C PRO A 86 24.39 1.34 6.63
N ASP A 87 24.54 0.02 6.53
CA ASP A 87 24.74 -0.68 5.26
C ASP A 87 23.50 -0.61 4.36
N VAL A 88 22.31 -0.81 4.92
CA VAL A 88 21.04 -0.73 4.21
C VAL A 88 20.75 0.71 3.79
N ALA A 89 20.89 1.66 4.69
CA ALA A 89 20.66 3.08 4.43
C ALA A 89 21.57 3.59 3.29
N ALA A 90 22.86 3.24 3.31
CA ALA A 90 23.80 3.59 2.25
C ALA A 90 23.41 2.95 0.90
N ALA A 91 23.07 1.66 0.88
CA ALA A 91 22.62 0.97 -0.33
C ALA A 91 21.32 1.58 -0.90
N ARG A 92 20.36 1.95 -0.05
CA ARG A 92 19.11 2.63 -0.44
C ARG A 92 19.38 4.03 -1.02
N ALA A 93 20.27 4.80 -0.40
CA ALA A 93 20.67 6.13 -0.89
C ALA A 93 21.33 6.04 -2.27
N ALA A 94 22.27 5.13 -2.45
CA ALA A 94 22.94 4.86 -3.73
C ALA A 94 21.93 4.46 -4.81
N ARG A 95 20.97 3.57 -4.47
CA ARG A 95 19.92 3.14 -5.38
C ARG A 95 19.01 4.28 -5.80
N LYS A 96 18.57 5.13 -4.86
CA LYS A 96 17.74 6.32 -5.18
C LYS A 96 18.47 7.31 -6.08
N ALA A 97 19.76 7.52 -5.88
CA ALA A 97 20.57 8.37 -6.77
C ALA A 97 20.65 7.79 -8.19
N GLU A 98 20.78 6.47 -8.32
CA GLU A 98 20.86 5.80 -9.61
C GLU A 98 19.53 5.81 -10.38
N GLN A 99 18.38 5.79 -9.71
CA GLN A 99 17.05 5.74 -10.33
C GLN A 99 16.85 6.80 -11.42
N ALA A 100 17.39 8.01 -11.20
CA ALA A 100 17.26 9.13 -12.12
C ALA A 100 17.90 8.89 -13.50
N SER A 101 18.91 8.00 -13.58
CA SER A 101 19.65 7.66 -14.80
C SER A 101 19.06 6.46 -15.55
N LEU A 102 18.15 5.73 -14.94
CA LEU A 102 17.58 4.51 -15.53
C LEU A 102 16.47 4.83 -16.51
N LYS A 103 16.49 4.14 -17.65
CA LYS A 103 15.45 4.28 -18.71
C LYS A 103 14.28 3.36 -18.39
N ALA A 104 13.16 3.91 -17.93
CA ALA A 104 11.98 3.15 -17.50
C ALA A 104 11.50 2.09 -18.52
N PRO A 105 11.51 2.30 -19.86
CA PRO A 105 11.12 1.26 -20.80
C PRO A 105 11.99 0.00 -20.80
N ARG A 106 13.18 0.07 -20.20
CA ARG A 106 14.10 -1.07 -20.08
C ARG A 106 14.03 -1.77 -18.74
N LEU A 107 13.20 -1.30 -17.82
CA LEU A 107 13.13 -1.85 -16.48
C LEU A 107 12.02 -2.91 -16.39
N VAL A 108 12.36 -4.04 -15.81
CA VAL A 108 11.43 -5.14 -15.51
C VAL A 108 11.56 -5.46 -14.03
N PHE A 109 10.49 -5.28 -13.27
CA PHE A 109 10.46 -5.57 -11.83
C PHE A 109 9.76 -6.89 -11.59
N ILE A 110 10.49 -7.87 -11.06
CA ILE A 110 9.98 -9.21 -10.75
C ILE A 110 9.81 -9.35 -9.24
N ASP A 111 8.68 -9.92 -8.84
CA ASP A 111 8.41 -10.24 -7.44
C ASP A 111 7.30 -11.29 -7.32
N GLU A 112 7.16 -11.87 -6.13
CA GLU A 112 6.16 -12.87 -5.80
C GLU A 112 5.20 -12.38 -4.73
N THR A 113 3.99 -12.88 -4.82
CA THR A 113 3.00 -12.64 -3.78
C THR A 113 2.17 -13.88 -3.50
N SER A 114 1.98 -14.15 -2.21
CA SER A 114 1.10 -15.25 -1.77
C SER A 114 -0.36 -14.88 -1.95
N VAL A 115 -1.14 -15.79 -2.51
CA VAL A 115 -2.60 -15.72 -2.68
C VAL A 115 -3.27 -16.99 -2.16
N THR A 116 -4.47 -16.86 -1.58
CA THR A 116 -5.14 -18.00 -0.95
C THR A 116 -6.63 -18.05 -1.30
N THR A 117 -7.19 -19.25 -1.29
CA THR A 117 -8.63 -19.47 -1.50
C THR A 117 -9.52 -19.00 -0.35
N LYS A 118 -8.94 -18.52 0.76
CA LYS A 118 -9.67 -17.95 1.90
C LYS A 118 -9.72 -16.42 1.93
N MET A 119 -9.15 -15.75 0.91
CA MET A 119 -9.12 -14.29 0.87
C MET A 119 -10.54 -13.71 0.86
N VAL A 120 -10.82 -12.80 1.80
CA VAL A 120 -12.09 -12.05 1.89
C VAL A 120 -11.82 -10.63 2.40
N ARG A 121 -12.76 -9.73 2.20
CA ARG A 121 -12.74 -8.44 2.90
C ARG A 121 -12.96 -8.66 4.40
N HIS A 122 -12.13 -8.04 5.21
CA HIS A 122 -12.19 -8.18 6.68
C HIS A 122 -13.20 -7.24 7.33
N TYR A 123 -13.68 -6.23 6.61
CA TYR A 123 -14.58 -5.20 7.11
C TYR A 123 -15.79 -5.04 6.21
N GLY A 124 -16.93 -4.75 6.82
CA GLY A 124 -18.19 -4.43 6.17
C GLY A 124 -19.01 -3.48 7.05
N ARG A 125 -20.18 -3.07 6.56
CA ARG A 125 -21.09 -2.16 7.29
C ARG A 125 -22.31 -2.94 7.73
N CYS A 126 -22.79 -2.66 8.96
CA CYS A 126 -24.03 -3.14 9.52
C CYS A 126 -24.65 -2.04 10.39
N PRO A 127 -25.91 -2.17 10.82
CA PRO A 127 -26.54 -1.24 11.76
C PRO A 127 -25.71 -1.10 13.06
N VAL A 128 -25.84 0.06 13.70
CA VAL A 128 -25.18 0.32 14.99
C VAL A 128 -25.76 -0.64 16.03
N GLY A 129 -24.86 -1.26 16.81
CA GLY A 129 -25.23 -2.26 17.81
C GLY A 129 -25.26 -3.70 17.30
N GLU A 130 -25.15 -3.91 16.00
CA GLU A 130 -25.07 -5.24 15.39
C GLU A 130 -23.63 -5.59 15.02
N ARG A 131 -23.38 -6.89 14.77
CA ARG A 131 -22.10 -7.39 14.27
C ARG A 131 -22.33 -8.08 12.92
N LEU A 132 -21.63 -7.61 11.89
CA LEU A 132 -21.64 -8.29 10.59
C LEU A 132 -20.91 -9.64 10.70
N VAL A 133 -21.67 -10.71 10.51
CA VAL A 133 -21.14 -12.08 10.51
C VAL A 133 -20.95 -12.54 9.06
N ALA A 134 -19.72 -12.92 8.71
CA ALA A 134 -19.39 -13.49 7.41
C ALA A 134 -18.82 -14.90 7.58
N LYS A 135 -19.20 -15.81 6.68
CA LYS A 135 -18.67 -17.19 6.66
C LYS A 135 -17.50 -17.27 5.69
N VAL A 136 -16.40 -17.82 6.14
CA VAL A 136 -15.20 -18.08 5.33
C VAL A 136 -14.78 -19.55 5.50
N PRO A 137 -14.13 -20.18 4.51
CA PRO A 137 -13.58 -21.52 4.67
C PRO A 137 -12.60 -21.54 5.85
N HIS A 138 -12.79 -22.49 6.75
CA HIS A 138 -11.91 -22.71 7.89
C HIS A 138 -11.31 -24.12 7.80
N GLY A 139 -10.00 -24.24 7.86
CA GLY A 139 -9.29 -25.53 7.90
C GLY A 139 -8.52 -25.83 6.60
N HIS A 140 -9.16 -26.09 5.48
CA HIS A 140 -8.47 -26.51 4.25
C HIS A 140 -8.49 -25.44 3.16
N TRP A 141 -7.64 -24.44 3.28
CA TRP A 141 -7.39 -23.48 2.20
C TRP A 141 -6.11 -23.84 1.45
N LYS A 142 -6.10 -23.53 0.16
CA LYS A 142 -4.88 -23.61 -0.67
C LYS A 142 -4.17 -22.27 -0.69
N THR A 143 -2.84 -22.33 -0.52
CA THR A 143 -1.95 -21.20 -0.69
C THR A 143 -1.15 -21.41 -1.95
N MET A 144 -1.11 -20.39 -2.80
CA MET A 144 -0.37 -20.39 -4.06
C MET A 144 0.54 -19.17 -4.10
N THR A 145 1.59 -19.26 -4.88
CA THR A 145 2.47 -18.12 -5.19
C THR A 145 2.14 -17.61 -6.58
N PHE A 146 1.78 -16.35 -6.68
CA PHE A 146 1.70 -15.61 -7.94
C PHE A 146 2.99 -14.83 -8.14
N ILE A 147 3.68 -15.07 -9.23
CA ILE A 147 4.88 -14.37 -9.67
C ILE A 147 4.61 -13.66 -10.99
N ALA A 148 5.14 -12.47 -11.17
CA ALA A 148 5.04 -11.73 -12.42
C ALA A 148 6.13 -10.66 -12.53
N GLY A 149 6.28 -10.12 -13.73
CA GLY A 149 7.05 -8.92 -13.99
C GLY A 149 6.15 -7.71 -14.23
N LEU A 150 6.63 -6.54 -13.84
CA LEU A 150 6.02 -5.26 -14.18
C LEU A 150 6.98 -4.48 -15.08
N ARG A 151 6.48 -4.09 -16.26
CA ARG A 151 7.07 -3.11 -17.18
C ARG A 151 6.30 -1.79 -17.08
N ILE A 152 6.83 -0.74 -17.68
CA ILE A 152 6.14 0.56 -17.72
C ILE A 152 4.81 0.52 -18.49
N ASP A 153 4.66 -0.41 -19.40
CA ASP A 153 3.51 -0.55 -20.29
C ASP A 153 2.58 -1.73 -19.94
N GLY A 154 2.92 -2.52 -18.93
CA GLY A 154 2.05 -3.64 -18.50
C GLY A 154 2.75 -4.71 -17.69
N MET A 155 1.98 -5.75 -17.38
CA MET A 155 2.47 -6.96 -16.73
C MET A 155 3.12 -7.89 -17.76
N THR A 156 4.19 -8.55 -17.37
CA THR A 156 4.90 -9.56 -18.18
C THR A 156 5.16 -10.82 -17.38
N ALA A 157 5.36 -11.94 -18.05
CA ALA A 157 5.72 -13.22 -17.47
C ALA A 157 4.87 -13.65 -16.24
N PRO A 158 3.53 -13.53 -16.25
CA PRO A 158 2.70 -13.93 -15.11
C PRO A 158 2.66 -15.45 -14.98
N TYR A 159 2.85 -15.95 -13.77
CA TYR A 159 2.79 -17.37 -13.47
C TYR A 159 2.21 -17.65 -12.09
N VAL A 160 1.57 -18.78 -11.88
CA VAL A 160 1.04 -19.21 -10.59
C VAL A 160 1.55 -20.60 -10.27
N ILE A 161 2.10 -20.75 -9.07
CA ILE A 161 2.61 -22.02 -8.54
C ILE A 161 1.71 -22.48 -7.40
N ASP A 162 1.38 -23.76 -7.35
CA ASP A 162 0.72 -24.39 -6.20
C ASP A 162 1.77 -24.59 -5.09
N GLY A 163 1.67 -23.79 -4.03
CA GLY A 163 2.61 -23.76 -2.91
C GLY A 163 3.57 -22.59 -2.92
N SER A 164 4.69 -22.73 -2.21
CA SER A 164 5.74 -21.73 -2.10
C SER A 164 6.78 -21.85 -3.22
N MET A 165 7.39 -20.72 -3.58
CA MET A 165 8.50 -20.67 -4.52
C MET A 165 9.80 -21.10 -3.80
N ASP A 166 10.51 -22.06 -4.39
CA ASP A 166 11.88 -22.41 -4.01
C ASP A 166 12.88 -22.05 -5.11
N GLY A 167 14.17 -22.24 -4.86
CA GLY A 167 15.22 -21.87 -5.80
C GLY A 167 15.11 -22.56 -7.16
N PRO A 168 14.97 -23.90 -7.21
CA PRO A 168 14.79 -24.64 -8.47
C PRO A 168 13.56 -24.20 -9.25
N SER A 169 12.42 -23.98 -8.58
CA SER A 169 11.19 -23.48 -9.21
C SER A 169 11.35 -22.08 -9.75
N PHE A 170 12.09 -21.22 -9.02
CA PHE A 170 12.39 -19.88 -9.49
C PHE A 170 13.30 -19.88 -10.72
N LEU A 171 14.33 -20.73 -10.75
CA LEU A 171 15.18 -20.88 -11.93
C LEU A 171 14.36 -21.37 -13.15
N ALA A 172 13.52 -22.37 -12.97
CA ALA A 172 12.63 -22.86 -14.02
C ALA A 172 11.67 -21.76 -14.54
N TYR A 173 11.11 -20.96 -13.64
CA TYR A 173 10.31 -19.79 -14.01
C TYR A 173 11.13 -18.78 -14.84
N VAL A 174 12.35 -18.48 -14.41
CA VAL A 174 13.21 -17.55 -15.14
C VAL A 174 13.52 -18.06 -16.55
N GLU A 175 13.88 -19.32 -16.68
CA GLU A 175 14.24 -19.91 -17.98
C GLU A 175 13.05 -20.05 -18.92
N GLN A 176 11.92 -20.53 -18.41
CA GLN A 176 10.79 -20.94 -19.24
C GLN A 176 9.74 -19.86 -19.45
N VAL A 177 9.61 -18.90 -18.51
CA VAL A 177 8.52 -17.92 -18.52
C VAL A 177 9.05 -16.49 -18.65
N LEU A 178 10.07 -16.11 -17.86
CA LEU A 178 10.59 -14.76 -17.85
C LEU A 178 11.50 -14.48 -19.05
N ALA A 179 12.54 -15.30 -19.26
CA ALA A 179 13.56 -15.07 -20.28
C ALA A 179 12.98 -14.89 -21.70
N PRO A 180 11.95 -15.67 -22.12
CA PRO A 180 11.30 -15.46 -23.42
C PRO A 180 10.59 -14.10 -23.58
N THR A 181 10.33 -13.38 -22.50
CA THR A 181 9.67 -12.06 -22.53
C THR A 181 10.65 -10.88 -22.44
N LEU A 182 11.95 -11.15 -22.25
CA LEU A 182 12.98 -10.14 -22.12
C LEU A 182 13.45 -9.68 -23.50
N HIS A 183 13.87 -8.41 -23.54
CA HIS A 183 14.47 -7.79 -24.73
C HIS A 183 15.93 -7.44 -24.46
N ASP A 184 16.72 -7.37 -25.50
CA ASP A 184 18.11 -6.95 -25.40
C ASP A 184 18.26 -5.57 -24.72
N GLY A 185 19.13 -5.50 -23.71
CA GLY A 185 19.36 -4.32 -22.89
C GLY A 185 18.33 -4.08 -21.78
N ASP A 186 17.42 -5.01 -21.52
CA ASP A 186 16.55 -4.96 -20.33
C ASP A 186 17.35 -5.08 -19.04
N ILE A 187 16.83 -4.45 -17.97
CA ILE A 187 17.36 -4.54 -16.62
C ILE A 187 16.28 -5.14 -15.72
N VAL A 188 16.50 -6.38 -15.29
CA VAL A 188 15.59 -7.10 -14.42
C VAL A 188 15.92 -6.80 -12.97
N PHE A 189 14.97 -6.22 -12.24
CA PHE A 189 15.08 -5.96 -10.82
C PHE A 189 14.32 -7.01 -10.02
N MET A 190 14.99 -7.52 -9.00
CA MET A 190 14.45 -8.48 -8.04
C MET A 190 14.78 -8.03 -6.62
N ASP A 191 14.05 -8.51 -5.65
CA ASP A 191 14.44 -8.34 -4.26
C ASP A 191 15.73 -9.13 -3.94
N ASN A 192 16.23 -8.95 -2.73
CA ASN A 192 17.52 -9.50 -2.31
C ASN A 192 17.39 -10.89 -1.64
N LEU A 193 16.35 -11.66 -1.93
CA LEU A 193 16.17 -13.00 -1.37
C LEU A 193 17.18 -14.01 -1.91
N ARG A 194 17.49 -15.02 -1.09
CA ARG A 194 18.41 -16.10 -1.48
C ARG A 194 17.87 -16.93 -2.65
N THR A 195 16.58 -17.13 -2.73
CA THR A 195 15.89 -17.85 -3.81
C THR A 195 16.11 -17.21 -5.18
N HIS A 196 16.28 -15.89 -5.24
CA HIS A 196 16.57 -15.17 -6.49
C HIS A 196 18.04 -15.19 -6.90
N LYS A 197 18.92 -15.67 -6.03
CA LYS A 197 20.37 -15.73 -6.26
C LYS A 197 20.89 -17.14 -6.51
N VAL A 198 19.99 -18.05 -6.86
CA VAL A 198 20.34 -19.42 -7.21
C VAL A 198 21.18 -19.43 -8.48
N ASP A 199 22.18 -20.30 -8.51
CA ASP A 199 23.03 -20.51 -9.68
C ASP A 199 22.18 -20.77 -10.93
N GLY A 200 22.54 -20.11 -12.04
CA GLY A 200 21.80 -20.18 -13.30
C GLY A 200 20.87 -19.00 -13.56
N VAL A 201 20.25 -18.38 -12.54
CA VAL A 201 19.28 -17.26 -12.72
C VAL A 201 19.93 -16.09 -13.49
N ALA A 202 21.09 -15.60 -13.02
CA ALA A 202 21.79 -14.49 -13.70
C ALA A 202 22.28 -14.88 -15.10
N ALA A 203 22.68 -16.14 -15.29
CA ALA A 203 23.11 -16.66 -16.60
C ALA A 203 21.95 -16.73 -17.59
N ALA A 204 20.78 -17.22 -17.18
CA ALA A 204 19.59 -17.29 -18.01
C ALA A 204 19.12 -15.90 -18.47
N ILE A 205 19.08 -14.92 -17.57
CA ILE A 205 18.72 -13.53 -17.90
C ILE A 205 19.76 -12.92 -18.84
N LYS A 206 21.04 -13.17 -18.61
CA LYS A 206 22.12 -12.69 -19.48
C LYS A 206 22.05 -13.31 -20.87
N ALA A 207 21.72 -14.58 -20.98
CA ALA A 207 21.53 -15.27 -22.25
C ALA A 207 20.37 -14.69 -23.08
N ALA A 208 19.37 -14.09 -22.43
CA ALA A 208 18.29 -13.35 -23.06
C ALA A 208 18.65 -11.88 -23.41
N GLY A 209 19.92 -11.49 -23.33
CA GLY A 209 20.37 -10.12 -23.65
C GLY A 209 20.10 -9.09 -22.53
N ALA A 210 19.62 -9.52 -21.37
CA ALA A 210 19.27 -8.64 -20.26
C ALA A 210 20.32 -8.73 -19.12
N SER A 211 20.19 -7.83 -18.13
CA SER A 211 20.99 -7.83 -16.92
C SER A 211 20.14 -7.91 -15.68
N VAL A 212 20.65 -8.55 -14.62
CA VAL A 212 19.97 -8.61 -13.34
C VAL A 212 20.55 -7.60 -12.35
N ARG A 213 19.68 -6.97 -11.56
CA ARG A 213 20.04 -6.11 -10.44
C ARG A 213 19.15 -6.41 -9.24
N TYR A 214 19.73 -6.38 -8.06
CA TYR A 214 18.99 -6.60 -6.82
C TYR A 214 18.65 -5.28 -6.15
N LEU A 215 17.44 -5.19 -5.63
CA LEU A 215 17.03 -4.09 -4.78
C LEU A 215 17.75 -4.17 -3.44
N PRO A 216 18.02 -3.04 -2.76
CA PRO A 216 18.51 -3.07 -1.40
C PRO A 216 17.55 -3.86 -0.49
N ALA A 217 18.08 -4.50 0.53
CA ALA A 217 17.26 -5.20 1.51
C ALA A 217 16.21 -4.25 2.13
N TYR A 218 15.06 -4.80 2.50
CA TYR A 218 13.95 -4.05 3.13
C TYR A 218 13.46 -2.83 2.33
N SER A 219 13.42 -2.93 1.01
CA SER A 219 13.09 -1.80 0.12
C SER A 219 11.89 -2.04 -0.80
N PRO A 220 10.72 -2.46 -0.27
CA PRO A 220 9.52 -2.65 -1.09
C PRO A 220 9.02 -1.33 -1.71
N ASP A 221 9.31 -0.19 -1.09
CA ASP A 221 9.00 1.15 -1.59
C ASP A 221 9.74 1.51 -2.90
N LEU A 222 10.85 0.82 -3.20
CA LEU A 222 11.60 0.96 -4.46
C LEU A 222 11.16 -0.05 -5.52
N ASN A 223 10.18 -0.92 -5.20
CA ASN A 223 9.66 -1.94 -6.10
C ASN A 223 8.24 -1.59 -6.56
N PRO A 224 8.04 -1.08 -7.79
CA PRO A 224 6.73 -0.63 -8.25
C PRO A 224 5.69 -1.76 -8.37
N ILE A 225 6.09 -3.03 -8.52
CA ILE A 225 5.17 -4.17 -8.64
C ILE A 225 4.41 -4.43 -7.33
N GLU A 226 4.94 -4.01 -6.19
CA GLU A 226 4.26 -4.16 -4.90
C GLU A 226 2.89 -3.45 -4.87
N MET A 227 2.78 -2.30 -5.52
CA MET A 227 1.50 -1.60 -5.65
C MET A 227 0.50 -2.36 -6.53
N VAL A 228 0.98 -3.05 -7.56
CA VAL A 228 0.15 -3.97 -8.35
C VAL A 228 -0.39 -5.08 -7.47
N PHE A 229 0.45 -5.67 -6.61
CA PHE A 229 0.04 -6.72 -5.69
C PHE A 229 -0.97 -6.24 -4.64
N VAL A 230 -0.86 -5.01 -4.16
CA VAL A 230 -1.87 -4.39 -3.29
C VAL A 230 -3.23 -4.33 -3.99
N LYS A 231 -3.28 -3.82 -5.23
CA LYS A 231 -4.50 -3.77 -6.06
C LYS A 231 -5.05 -5.16 -6.33
N LEU A 232 -4.19 -6.08 -6.75
CA LEU A 232 -4.56 -7.47 -7.01
C LEU A 232 -5.20 -8.13 -5.78
N LYS A 233 -4.53 -8.05 -4.62
CA LYS A 233 -5.04 -8.61 -3.37
C LYS A 233 -6.37 -7.98 -2.93
N ALA A 234 -6.54 -6.67 -3.15
CA ALA A 234 -7.81 -5.99 -2.85
C ALA A 234 -8.96 -6.54 -3.71
N ALA A 235 -8.73 -6.76 -5.01
CA ALA A 235 -9.70 -7.35 -5.92
C ALA A 235 -9.98 -8.83 -5.58
N LEU A 236 -8.96 -9.63 -5.30
CA LEU A 236 -9.11 -11.02 -4.87
C LEU A 236 -9.94 -11.15 -3.59
N ARG A 237 -9.74 -10.24 -2.61
CA ARG A 237 -10.56 -10.19 -1.40
C ARG A 237 -12.02 -9.80 -1.67
N LYS A 238 -12.26 -8.96 -2.69
CA LYS A 238 -13.60 -8.57 -3.10
C LYS A 238 -14.37 -9.74 -3.70
N ASP A 239 -13.73 -10.47 -4.61
CA ASP A 239 -14.38 -11.54 -5.37
C ASP A 239 -14.42 -12.88 -4.62
N ALA A 240 -13.58 -13.01 -3.60
CA ALA A 240 -13.58 -14.13 -2.65
C ALA A 240 -13.61 -15.53 -3.30
N ALA A 241 -12.78 -15.75 -4.33
CA ALA A 241 -12.67 -17.03 -5.02
C ALA A 241 -12.32 -18.19 -4.06
N ARG A 242 -13.02 -19.32 -4.17
CA ARG A 242 -12.95 -20.45 -3.23
C ARG A 242 -12.25 -21.68 -3.78
N THR A 243 -11.99 -21.72 -5.08
CA THR A 243 -11.24 -22.79 -5.72
C THR A 243 -9.99 -22.25 -6.38
N VAL A 244 -9.02 -23.14 -6.61
CA VAL A 244 -7.77 -22.82 -7.29
C VAL A 244 -8.03 -22.29 -8.70
N GLU A 245 -8.89 -22.97 -9.45
CA GLU A 245 -9.24 -22.62 -10.83
C GLU A 245 -9.94 -21.26 -10.91
N ALA A 246 -10.85 -20.97 -9.97
CA ALA A 246 -11.52 -19.67 -9.90
C ALA A 246 -10.53 -18.56 -9.60
N LEU A 247 -9.57 -18.79 -8.68
CA LEU A 247 -8.54 -17.85 -8.31
C LEU A 247 -7.59 -17.58 -9.50
N TRP A 248 -7.16 -18.59 -10.22
CA TRP A 248 -6.33 -18.45 -11.42
C TRP A 248 -7.02 -17.65 -12.53
N LYS A 249 -8.29 -18.00 -12.83
CA LYS A 249 -9.10 -17.26 -13.81
C LYS A 249 -9.26 -15.79 -13.40
N LEU A 250 -9.42 -15.52 -12.11
CA LEU A 250 -9.58 -14.17 -11.58
C LEU A 250 -8.26 -13.39 -11.71
N ILE A 251 -7.12 -13.97 -11.33
CA ILE A 251 -5.80 -13.37 -11.52
C ILE A 251 -5.59 -13.03 -13.00
N GLY A 252 -5.84 -13.98 -13.91
CA GLY A 252 -5.71 -13.77 -15.34
C GLY A 252 -6.61 -12.67 -15.91
N LYS A 253 -7.78 -12.43 -15.33
CA LYS A 253 -8.62 -11.26 -15.68
C LYS A 253 -8.04 -9.97 -15.13
N LEU A 254 -7.61 -9.97 -13.87
CA LEU A 254 -7.16 -8.75 -13.17
C LEU A 254 -5.88 -8.17 -13.77
N ILE A 255 -4.90 -9.01 -14.13
CA ILE A 255 -3.66 -8.53 -14.75
C ILE A 255 -3.92 -7.81 -16.09
N LYS A 256 -4.95 -8.21 -16.84
CA LYS A 256 -5.35 -7.55 -18.10
C LYS A 256 -6.03 -6.18 -17.88
N THR A 257 -6.45 -5.86 -16.67
CA THR A 257 -7.05 -4.57 -16.32
C THR A 257 -6.03 -3.51 -15.89
N ILE A 258 -4.76 -3.88 -15.80
CA ILE A 258 -3.69 -2.96 -15.42
C ILE A 258 -3.26 -2.21 -16.68
N ALA A 259 -3.64 -0.93 -16.74
CA ALA A 259 -3.37 -0.08 -17.90
C ALA A 259 -1.93 0.46 -17.90
N PRO A 260 -1.35 0.80 -19.08
CA PRO A 260 -0.01 1.41 -19.16
C PRO A 260 0.15 2.67 -18.31
N ASP A 261 -0.82 3.57 -18.32
CA ASP A 261 -0.80 4.79 -17.49
C ASP A 261 -0.71 4.48 -15.99
N GLU A 262 -1.37 3.41 -15.57
CA GLU A 262 -1.32 2.94 -14.20
C GLU A 262 0.06 2.38 -13.85
N CYS A 263 0.67 1.61 -14.76
CA CYS A 263 2.04 1.11 -14.60
C CYS A 263 3.03 2.29 -14.48
N ALA A 264 2.93 3.28 -15.37
CA ALA A 264 3.74 4.49 -15.31
C ALA A 264 3.58 5.25 -13.98
N ASN A 265 2.35 5.29 -13.41
CA ASN A 265 2.12 5.87 -12.09
C ASN A 265 2.83 5.09 -10.97
N TYR A 266 2.84 3.77 -11.02
CA TYR A 266 3.57 2.94 -10.07
C TYR A 266 5.08 3.16 -10.14
N PHE A 267 5.63 3.27 -11.37
CA PHE A 267 7.04 3.62 -11.55
C PHE A 267 7.38 4.98 -10.94
N ARG A 268 6.57 6.02 -11.24
CA ARG A 268 6.77 7.37 -10.66
C ARG A 268 6.70 7.36 -9.14
N HIS A 269 5.75 6.63 -8.58
CA HIS A 269 5.60 6.51 -7.12
C HIS A 269 6.82 5.85 -6.47
N ALA A 270 7.40 4.85 -7.11
CA ALA A 270 8.62 4.19 -6.64
C ALA A 270 9.90 4.99 -6.94
N GLY A 271 9.80 6.20 -7.55
CA GLY A 271 10.91 7.12 -7.78
C GLY A 271 11.59 6.98 -9.14
N TYR A 272 11.02 6.22 -10.08
CA TYR A 272 11.56 6.09 -11.44
C TYR A 272 10.97 7.14 -12.37
N LYS A 273 11.77 7.63 -13.34
CA LYS A 273 11.30 8.55 -14.39
C LYS A 273 10.48 7.78 -15.42
N ALA A 274 9.15 7.97 -15.42
CA ALA A 274 8.19 7.31 -16.28
C ALA A 274 7.31 8.33 -17.02
#